data_9273e9edffc8e359ae3391f903c5a593
#
_entry.id   9273e9edffc8e359ae3391f903c5a593
#
_cell.length_a   1.000
_cell.length_b   1.000
_cell.length_c   1.000
_cell.angle_alpha   90.00
_cell.angle_beta   90.00
_cell.angle_gamma   90.00
#
_symmetry.space_group_name_H-M   'P 1'
#
loop_
_entity.id
_entity.type
_entity.pdbx_description
1 polymer ?
#
loop_
_entity_poly.entity_id
_entity_poly.type
_entity_poly.pdbx_seq_one_letter_code
_entity_poly.pdbx_strand_id
1 'polypeptide(L)'
;MPRKYPYYPSFNGGKASPVTVWFVKAMNRRWGFTNMGIYSNRTMKNPKAIEGDPKWLSVHATGWACDIGYTDRKVALIAWDWLLAHTKELRIAEIHDYAYKAPGATKAWGRSYRCSRGEGVKGVKVQTGPALGSPGGKWLHVEIENTWASAEEFQAAWKAIPKP
;
A
#
# COMPACT_ATOMS: atom_id res chain seq x y z
N MET A 1 7.94 18.01 5.15
CA MET A 1 8.44 17.13 6.24
C MET A 1 7.79 15.76 6.12
N PRO A 2 8.49 14.67 6.49
CA PRO A 2 7.88 13.34 6.53
C PRO A 2 6.67 13.30 7.46
N ARG A 3 5.65 12.53 7.10
CA ARG A 3 4.47 12.31 7.95
C ARG A 3 4.75 11.16 8.92
N LYS A 4 4.12 11.17 10.10
CA LYS A 4 4.19 10.04 11.03
C LYS A 4 3.49 8.83 10.41
N TYR A 5 4.15 7.65 10.43
CA TYR A 5 3.50 6.41 10.02
C TYR A 5 2.43 6.02 11.05
N PRO A 6 1.15 5.83 10.65
CA PRO A 6 0.04 5.72 11.60
C PRO A 6 -0.14 4.31 12.20
N TYR A 7 0.44 3.27 11.56
CA TYR A 7 0.16 1.87 11.90
C TYR A 7 1.28 1.18 12.69
N TYR A 8 1.71 1.84 13.77
CA TYR A 8 2.64 1.19 14.70
C TYR A 8 2.31 1.61 16.14
N PRO A 9 1.98 0.64 17.00
CA PRO A 9 1.63 -0.75 16.67
C PRO A 9 0.32 -0.83 15.88
N SER A 10 0.14 -1.90 15.08
CA SER A 10 -1.09 -2.12 14.33
C SER A 10 -2.27 -2.35 15.26
N PHE A 11 -3.49 -2.02 14.82
CA PHE A 11 -4.73 -2.23 15.57
C PHE A 11 -5.74 -3.04 14.75
N ASN A 12 -6.68 -3.70 15.41
CA ASN A 12 -7.75 -4.43 14.76
C ASN A 12 -8.98 -3.53 14.60
N GLY A 13 -9.29 -3.13 13.35
CA GLY A 13 -10.48 -2.33 13.01
C GLY A 13 -11.76 -3.15 12.84
N GLY A 14 -11.66 -4.48 12.83
CA GLY A 14 -12.80 -5.40 12.73
C GLY A 14 -13.41 -5.56 11.33
N LYS A 15 -13.10 -4.67 10.39
CA LYS A 15 -13.65 -4.66 9.02
C LYS A 15 -12.83 -3.81 8.07
N ALA A 16 -13.07 -3.98 6.77
CA ALA A 16 -12.54 -3.08 5.74
C ALA A 16 -13.09 -1.66 5.90
N SER A 17 -12.25 -0.62 5.78
CA SER A 17 -12.71 0.75 5.79
C SER A 17 -13.48 1.09 4.50
N PRO A 18 -14.53 1.92 4.56
CA PRO A 18 -15.23 2.37 3.36
C PRO A 18 -14.29 3.10 2.36
N VAL A 19 -13.29 3.80 2.85
CA VAL A 19 -12.26 4.48 2.04
C VAL A 19 -11.46 3.46 1.24
N THR A 20 -10.95 2.42 1.89
CA THR A 20 -10.15 1.38 1.23
C THR A 20 -10.98 0.58 0.24
N VAL A 21 -12.24 0.26 0.58
CA VAL A 21 -13.17 -0.39 -0.35
C VAL A 21 -13.39 0.45 -1.60
N TRP A 22 -13.61 1.75 -1.44
CA TRP A 22 -13.78 2.66 -2.58
C TRP A 22 -12.50 2.78 -3.40
N PHE A 23 -11.33 2.90 -2.75
CA PHE A 23 -10.02 2.98 -3.42
C PHE A 23 -9.80 1.77 -4.33
N VAL A 24 -10.02 0.55 -3.83
CA VAL A 24 -9.87 -0.67 -4.64
C VAL A 24 -10.78 -0.66 -5.87
N LYS A 25 -12.02 -0.22 -5.73
CA LYS A 25 -12.95 -0.06 -6.87
C LYS A 25 -12.45 1.01 -7.86
N ALA A 26 -11.86 2.10 -7.38
CA ALA A 26 -11.30 3.15 -8.23
C ALA A 26 -10.07 2.65 -9.01
N MET A 27 -9.19 1.89 -8.37
CA MET A 27 -8.03 1.26 -9.01
C MET A 27 -8.47 0.25 -10.09
N ASN A 28 -9.51 -0.54 -9.81
CA ASN A 28 -10.10 -1.44 -10.81
C ASN A 28 -10.64 -0.66 -12.01
N ARG A 29 -11.47 0.37 -11.79
CA ARG A 29 -12.08 1.16 -12.88
C ARG A 29 -11.04 1.89 -13.72
N ARG A 30 -9.96 2.37 -13.12
CA ARG A 30 -8.95 3.19 -13.81
C ARG A 30 -7.91 2.34 -14.55
N TRP A 31 -7.49 1.24 -13.97
CA TRP A 31 -6.35 0.44 -14.47
C TRP A 31 -6.59 -1.08 -14.52
N GLY A 32 -7.79 -1.55 -14.19
CA GLY A 32 -8.12 -2.98 -14.24
C GLY A 32 -7.51 -3.81 -13.11
N PHE A 33 -7.12 -3.21 -11.98
CA PHE A 33 -6.62 -3.96 -10.84
C PHE A 33 -7.69 -4.86 -10.23
N THR A 34 -7.28 -6.04 -9.79
CA THR A 34 -8.14 -7.00 -9.10
C THR A 34 -7.99 -6.86 -7.59
N ASN A 35 -9.11 -6.87 -6.86
CA ASN A 35 -9.09 -6.92 -5.40
C ASN A 35 -8.58 -8.29 -4.93
N MET A 36 -7.46 -8.31 -4.21
CA MET A 36 -6.88 -9.52 -3.61
C MET A 36 -7.07 -9.60 -2.10
N GLY A 37 -7.63 -8.56 -1.50
CA GLY A 37 -7.97 -8.53 -0.08
C GLY A 37 -7.76 -7.16 0.55
N ILE A 38 -8.67 -6.80 1.47
CA ILE A 38 -8.60 -5.55 2.25
C ILE A 38 -8.40 -5.88 3.72
N TYR A 39 -9.36 -6.58 4.33
CA TYR A 39 -9.35 -6.90 5.75
C TYR A 39 -8.89 -8.33 6.00
N SER A 40 -7.96 -8.48 6.95
CA SER A 40 -7.53 -9.78 7.44
C SER A 40 -6.98 -9.65 8.86
N ASN A 41 -7.65 -10.29 9.82
CA ASN A 41 -7.19 -10.34 11.21
C ASN A 41 -6.15 -11.45 11.37
N ARG A 42 -4.89 -11.12 11.16
CA ARG A 42 -3.78 -12.07 11.24
C ARG A 42 -2.48 -11.41 11.63
N THR A 43 -1.56 -12.19 12.16
CA THR A 43 -0.16 -11.80 12.35
C THR A 43 0.55 -11.59 10.99
N MET A 44 1.51 -10.68 10.93
CA MET A 44 2.35 -10.45 9.75
C MET A 44 3.09 -11.73 9.36
N LYS A 45 3.26 -11.94 8.06
CA LYS A 45 4.14 -12.98 7.52
C LYS A 45 5.60 -12.53 7.66
N ASN A 46 6.13 -12.60 8.86
CA ASN A 46 7.50 -12.27 9.20
C ASN A 46 8.06 -13.35 10.13
N PRO A 47 9.25 -13.93 9.86
CA PRO A 47 9.86 -14.95 10.73
C PRO A 47 10.07 -14.52 12.18
N LYS A 48 10.13 -13.21 12.43
CA LYS A 48 10.28 -12.62 13.78
C LYS A 48 8.95 -12.28 14.45
N ALA A 49 7.83 -12.50 13.75
CA ALA A 49 6.51 -12.12 14.27
C ALA A 49 6.15 -13.02 15.46
N ILE A 50 5.61 -12.39 16.49
CA ILE A 50 5.10 -13.06 17.69
C ILE A 50 3.56 -13.03 17.60
N GLU A 51 2.95 -14.20 17.60
CA GLU A 51 1.49 -14.33 17.55
C GLU A 51 0.86 -13.66 18.77
N GLY A 52 -0.19 -12.85 18.54
CA GLY A 52 -0.89 -12.11 19.59
C GLY A 52 -0.22 -10.80 20.03
N ASP A 53 1.03 -10.51 19.61
CA ASP A 53 1.67 -9.23 19.86
C ASP A 53 1.12 -8.16 18.88
N PRO A 54 0.48 -7.07 19.38
CA PRO A 54 -0.14 -6.04 18.53
C PRO A 54 0.81 -5.42 17.51
N LYS A 55 2.09 -5.30 17.80
CA LYS A 55 3.10 -4.76 16.87
C LYS A 55 3.33 -5.65 15.65
N TRP A 56 2.96 -6.93 15.74
CA TRP A 56 3.06 -7.89 14.65
C TRP A 56 1.74 -8.15 13.94
N LEU A 57 0.67 -7.46 14.36
CA LEU A 57 -0.61 -7.54 13.67
C LEU A 57 -0.48 -6.91 12.29
N SER A 58 -0.97 -7.62 11.28
CA SER A 58 -0.96 -7.14 9.89
C SER A 58 -1.76 -5.83 9.78
N VAL A 59 -1.27 -4.87 8.97
CA VAL A 59 -2.02 -3.63 8.71
C VAL A 59 -3.36 -3.90 8.01
N HIS A 60 -3.51 -5.03 7.32
CA HIS A 60 -4.83 -5.47 6.84
C HIS A 60 -5.87 -5.61 7.95
N ALA A 61 -5.46 -5.92 9.19
CA ALA A 61 -6.38 -6.00 10.32
C ALA A 61 -6.95 -4.63 10.75
N THR A 62 -6.34 -3.54 10.34
CA THR A 62 -6.90 -2.19 10.55
C THR A 62 -8.07 -1.89 9.62
N GLY A 63 -8.17 -2.61 8.49
CA GLY A 63 -9.10 -2.33 7.41
C GLY A 63 -8.67 -1.20 6.46
N TRP A 64 -7.47 -0.62 6.66
CA TRP A 64 -6.94 0.51 5.90
C TRP A 64 -5.82 0.12 4.92
N ALA A 65 -5.58 -1.17 4.74
CA ALA A 65 -4.67 -1.71 3.75
C ALA A 65 -5.41 -2.56 2.72
N CYS A 66 -4.86 -2.65 1.52
CA CYS A 66 -5.36 -3.55 0.48
C CYS A 66 -4.22 -4.12 -0.36
N ASP A 67 -4.45 -5.32 -0.88
CA ASP A 67 -3.66 -5.92 -1.94
C ASP A 67 -4.45 -5.85 -3.24
N ILE A 68 -3.84 -5.27 -4.29
CA ILE A 68 -4.43 -5.09 -5.62
C ILE A 68 -3.55 -5.73 -6.68
N GLY A 69 -4.08 -6.79 -7.30
CA GLY A 69 -3.39 -7.58 -8.32
C GLY A 69 -3.46 -6.95 -9.71
N TYR A 70 -2.47 -7.23 -10.53
CA TYR A 70 -2.41 -6.79 -11.92
C TYR A 70 -1.91 -7.92 -12.84
N THR A 71 -2.29 -7.85 -14.12
CA THR A 71 -1.79 -8.75 -15.17
C THR A 71 -0.69 -8.09 -16.00
N ASP A 72 -0.81 -6.79 -16.25
CA ASP A 72 0.17 -6.02 -17.03
C ASP A 72 1.08 -5.19 -16.12
N ARG A 73 2.38 -5.48 -16.17
CA ARG A 73 3.40 -4.76 -15.41
C ARG A 73 3.51 -3.28 -15.80
N LYS A 74 3.30 -2.95 -17.08
CA LYS A 74 3.36 -1.56 -17.55
C LYS A 74 2.27 -0.71 -16.89
N VAL A 75 1.06 -1.26 -16.83
CA VAL A 75 -0.07 -0.61 -16.13
C VAL A 75 0.23 -0.44 -14.64
N ALA A 76 0.81 -1.46 -14.00
CA ALA A 76 1.20 -1.37 -12.59
C ALA A 76 2.25 -0.28 -12.33
N LEU A 77 3.21 -0.06 -13.25
CA LEU A 77 4.21 1.00 -13.15
C LEU A 77 3.57 2.39 -13.29
N ILE A 78 2.65 2.58 -14.23
CA ILE A 78 1.89 3.83 -14.39
C ILE A 78 1.11 4.15 -13.10
N ALA A 79 0.42 3.16 -12.56
CA ALA A 79 -0.32 3.31 -11.31
C ALA A 79 0.59 3.59 -10.11
N TRP A 80 1.74 2.91 -10.01
CA TRP A 80 2.75 3.19 -8.99
C TRP A 80 3.22 4.64 -9.05
N ASP A 81 3.62 5.12 -10.23
CA ASP A 81 4.15 6.47 -10.40
C ASP A 81 3.08 7.52 -10.09
N TRP A 82 1.83 7.30 -10.52
CA TRP A 82 0.71 8.18 -10.20
C TRP A 82 0.40 8.21 -8.69
N LEU A 83 0.32 7.05 -8.04
CA LEU A 83 0.10 6.98 -6.59
C LEU A 83 1.24 7.66 -5.84
N LEU A 84 2.48 7.42 -6.27
CA LEU A 84 3.67 8.00 -5.65
C LEU A 84 3.69 9.53 -5.75
N ALA A 85 3.26 10.09 -6.89
CA ALA A 85 3.15 11.53 -7.09
C ALA A 85 2.08 12.18 -6.19
N HIS A 86 1.07 11.41 -5.76
CA HIS A 86 -0.09 11.90 -5.01
C HIS A 86 -0.22 11.31 -3.61
N THR A 87 0.89 10.84 -3.03
CA THR A 87 0.90 10.24 -1.68
C THR A 87 0.41 11.19 -0.60
N LYS A 88 0.65 12.49 -0.74
CA LYS A 88 0.22 13.50 0.22
C LYS A 88 -1.28 13.78 0.10
N GLU A 89 -1.76 14.04 -1.10
CA GLU A 89 -3.18 14.36 -1.39
C GLU A 89 -4.09 13.19 -1.01
N LEU A 90 -3.66 11.96 -1.27
CA LEU A 90 -4.41 10.75 -0.96
C LEU A 90 -4.11 10.19 0.43
N ARG A 91 -3.26 10.86 1.21
CA ARG A 91 -2.81 10.39 2.54
C ARG A 91 -2.40 8.92 2.52
N ILE A 92 -1.60 8.52 1.52
CA ILE A 92 -1.07 7.15 1.44
C ILE A 92 0.04 7.00 2.46
N ALA A 93 -0.07 5.99 3.34
CA ALA A 93 0.92 5.70 4.38
C ALA A 93 2.07 4.85 3.85
N GLU A 94 1.77 3.82 3.05
CA GLU A 94 2.76 2.92 2.47
C GLU A 94 2.27 2.35 1.13
N ILE A 95 3.22 2.04 0.24
CA ILE A 95 2.99 1.26 -0.97
C ILE A 95 4.13 0.24 -1.09
N HIS A 96 3.82 -1.03 -1.34
CA HIS A 96 4.80 -2.06 -1.72
C HIS A 96 4.60 -2.47 -3.17
N ASP A 97 5.68 -2.51 -3.93
CA ASP A 97 5.77 -3.08 -5.27
C ASP A 97 6.72 -4.27 -5.21
N TYR A 98 6.15 -5.46 -5.03
CA TYR A 98 6.90 -6.70 -4.82
C TYR A 98 7.63 -7.19 -6.08
N ALA A 99 7.16 -6.79 -7.26
CA ALA A 99 7.75 -7.21 -8.53
C ALA A 99 8.90 -6.32 -9.02
N TYR A 100 9.25 -5.26 -8.27
CA TYR A 100 10.35 -4.39 -8.65
C TYR A 100 11.69 -5.14 -8.55
N LYS A 101 12.45 -5.11 -9.64
CA LYS A 101 13.81 -5.66 -9.71
C LYS A 101 14.78 -4.50 -9.89
N ALA A 102 15.64 -4.28 -8.92
CA ALA A 102 16.67 -3.26 -9.01
C ALA A 102 17.69 -3.58 -10.12
N PRO A 103 18.30 -2.56 -10.76
CA PRO A 103 19.39 -2.79 -11.70
C PRO A 103 20.49 -3.63 -11.06
N GLY A 104 20.95 -4.68 -11.75
CA GLY A 104 21.97 -5.60 -11.24
C GLY A 104 21.50 -6.64 -10.22
N ALA A 105 20.27 -6.57 -9.72
CA ALA A 105 19.74 -7.58 -8.82
C ALA A 105 19.45 -8.91 -9.54
N THR A 106 19.68 -10.03 -8.86
CA THR A 106 19.36 -11.37 -9.39
C THR A 106 17.87 -11.67 -9.30
N LYS A 107 17.18 -11.11 -8.31
CA LYS A 107 15.74 -11.33 -8.05
C LYS A 107 14.99 -10.01 -7.91
N ALA A 108 13.66 -10.06 -8.10
CA ALA A 108 12.75 -8.96 -7.80
C ALA A 108 12.51 -8.93 -6.28
N TRP A 109 13.36 -8.24 -5.54
CA TRP A 109 13.20 -8.08 -4.10
C TRP A 109 12.15 -7.04 -3.71
N GLY A 110 11.69 -6.24 -4.67
CA GLY A 110 10.67 -5.23 -4.48
C GLY A 110 11.22 -3.86 -4.08
N ARG A 111 10.30 -2.92 -3.96
CA ARG A 111 10.51 -1.57 -3.42
C ARG A 111 9.31 -1.15 -2.61
N SER A 112 9.49 -0.19 -1.72
CA SER A 112 8.37 0.37 -0.95
C SER A 112 8.51 1.87 -0.77
N TYR A 113 7.38 2.57 -0.84
CA TYR A 113 7.20 3.91 -0.30
C TYR A 113 6.71 3.82 1.15
N ARG A 114 7.15 4.74 2.01
CA ARG A 114 6.55 4.96 3.35
C ARG A 114 6.60 6.44 3.70
N CYS A 115 5.47 6.98 4.14
CA CYS A 115 5.29 8.40 4.43
C CYS A 115 6.26 8.95 5.49
N SER A 116 6.72 8.12 6.43
CA SER A 116 7.70 8.50 7.45
C SER A 116 9.14 8.64 6.94
N ARG A 117 9.41 8.21 5.72
CA ARG A 117 10.72 8.42 5.06
C ARG A 117 10.75 9.69 4.21
N GLY A 118 9.60 10.20 3.79
CA GLY A 118 9.43 11.39 2.94
C GLY A 118 8.24 11.25 2.03
N GLU A 119 7.89 12.33 1.31
CA GLU A 119 6.82 12.30 0.31
C GLU A 119 7.34 11.91 -1.07
N GLY A 120 6.51 11.23 -1.84
CA GLY A 120 6.82 10.82 -3.19
C GLY A 120 8.08 9.95 -3.25
N VAL A 121 8.93 10.21 -4.24
CA VAL A 121 10.17 9.44 -4.47
C VAL A 121 11.13 9.46 -3.28
N LYS A 122 11.12 10.50 -2.44
CA LYS A 122 11.96 10.59 -1.24
C LYS A 122 11.61 9.53 -0.19
N GLY A 123 10.37 9.04 -0.18
CA GLY A 123 9.91 7.99 0.72
C GLY A 123 10.17 6.57 0.19
N VAL A 124 10.74 6.43 -1.01
CA VAL A 124 10.98 5.12 -1.63
C VAL A 124 12.27 4.50 -1.12
N LYS A 125 12.19 3.22 -0.80
CA LYS A 125 13.32 2.33 -0.51
C LYS A 125 13.29 1.13 -1.44
N VAL A 126 14.38 0.89 -2.14
CA VAL A 126 14.58 -0.32 -2.94
C VAL A 126 15.13 -1.42 -2.04
N GLN A 127 14.59 -2.63 -2.16
CA GLN A 127 15.06 -3.78 -1.39
C GLN A 127 16.20 -4.49 -2.13
N THR A 128 17.21 -4.89 -1.36
CA THR A 128 18.39 -5.62 -1.85
C THR A 128 18.43 -7.08 -1.37
N GLY A 129 17.41 -7.49 -0.63
CA GLY A 129 17.28 -8.84 -0.05
C GLY A 129 15.85 -9.10 0.43
N PRO A 130 15.60 -10.23 1.10
CA PRO A 130 14.25 -10.72 1.46
C PRO A 130 13.63 -9.91 2.63
N ALA A 131 13.48 -8.59 2.44
CA ALA A 131 12.92 -7.70 3.45
C ALA A 131 11.39 -7.55 3.34
N LEU A 132 10.79 -7.87 2.17
CA LEU A 132 9.34 -7.86 1.96
C LEU A 132 8.80 -9.29 1.90
N GLY A 133 7.59 -9.48 2.41
CA GLY A 133 7.01 -10.81 2.59
C GLY A 133 6.67 -11.59 1.32
N SER A 134 6.72 -10.96 0.12
CA SER A 134 6.29 -11.59 -1.13
C SER A 134 7.10 -11.12 -2.34
N PRO A 135 8.43 -11.33 -2.38
CA PRO A 135 9.26 -10.92 -3.49
C PRO A 135 8.75 -11.49 -4.83
N GLY A 136 8.67 -10.63 -5.85
CA GLY A 136 8.20 -11.01 -7.18
C GLY A 136 6.67 -11.09 -7.35
N GLY A 137 5.90 -10.82 -6.32
CA GLY A 137 4.43 -10.86 -6.37
C GLY A 137 3.85 -9.84 -7.34
N LYS A 138 2.85 -10.25 -8.12
CA LYS A 138 2.20 -9.39 -9.13
C LYS A 138 1.02 -8.62 -8.55
N TRP A 139 1.26 -7.90 -7.44
CA TRP A 139 0.29 -6.97 -6.83
C TRP A 139 1.02 -5.82 -6.15
N LEU A 140 0.28 -4.75 -5.92
CA LEU A 140 0.68 -3.67 -5.03
C LEU A 140 -0.04 -3.85 -3.70
N HIS A 141 0.68 -3.68 -2.59
CA HIS A 141 0.09 -3.47 -1.28
C HIS A 141 0.02 -1.97 -1.02
N VAL A 142 -1.13 -1.46 -0.65
CA VAL A 142 -1.34 -0.03 -0.39
C VAL A 142 -1.99 0.16 0.97
N GLU A 143 -1.43 1.07 1.76
CA GLU A 143 -1.96 1.49 3.06
C GLU A 143 -2.38 2.96 2.98
N ILE A 144 -3.64 3.24 3.35
CA ILE A 144 -4.20 4.60 3.38
C ILE A 144 -4.32 5.02 4.85
N GLU A 145 -4.00 6.28 5.17
CA GLU A 145 -4.13 6.77 6.55
C GLU A 145 -5.59 6.76 7.00
N ASN A 146 -5.79 6.41 8.26
CA ASN A 146 -7.10 6.37 8.91
C ASN A 146 -7.61 7.76 9.38
N THR A 147 -7.05 8.82 8.81
CA THR A 147 -7.40 10.22 9.12
C THR A 147 -8.50 10.78 8.22
N TRP A 148 -8.97 10.01 7.24
CA TRP A 148 -10.11 10.39 6.41
C TRP A 148 -11.41 10.35 7.21
N ALA A 149 -12.19 11.44 7.17
CA ALA A 149 -13.46 11.50 7.87
C ALA A 149 -14.53 10.61 7.22
N SER A 150 -14.48 10.45 5.88
CA SER A 150 -15.42 9.61 5.14
C SER A 150 -14.86 9.15 3.78
N ALA A 151 -15.55 8.20 3.15
CA ALA A 151 -15.24 7.78 1.79
C ALA A 151 -15.52 8.91 0.78
N GLU A 152 -16.51 9.76 1.04
CA GLU A 152 -16.87 10.90 0.19
C GLU A 152 -15.74 11.95 0.17
N GLU A 153 -15.12 12.23 1.33
CA GLU A 153 -13.95 13.11 1.42
C GLU A 153 -12.80 12.57 0.57
N PHE A 154 -12.50 11.28 0.70
CA PHE A 154 -11.46 10.61 -0.10
C PHE A 154 -11.79 10.65 -1.60
N GLN A 155 -13.05 10.40 -1.97
CA GLN A 155 -13.50 10.46 -3.37
C GLN A 155 -13.31 11.84 -3.96
N ALA A 156 -13.61 12.89 -3.20
CA ALA A 156 -13.43 14.27 -3.63
C ALA A 156 -11.95 14.57 -3.90
N ALA A 157 -11.06 14.16 -2.98
CA ALA A 157 -9.61 14.29 -3.16
C ALA A 157 -9.11 13.52 -4.40
N TRP A 158 -9.54 12.27 -4.58
CA TRP A 158 -9.20 11.47 -5.76
C TRP A 158 -9.64 12.11 -7.08
N LYS A 159 -10.87 12.64 -7.12
CA LYS A 159 -11.43 13.27 -8.33
C LYS A 159 -10.76 14.60 -8.67
N ALA A 160 -10.22 15.31 -7.68
CA ALA A 160 -9.50 16.56 -7.88
C ALA A 160 -8.13 16.35 -8.53
N ILE A 161 -7.59 15.14 -8.50
CA ILE A 161 -6.30 14.81 -9.11
C ILE A 161 -6.49 14.45 -10.58
N PRO A 162 -5.72 15.07 -11.51
CA PRO A 162 -5.77 14.72 -12.91
C PRO A 162 -5.51 13.24 -13.15
N LYS A 163 -6.19 12.68 -14.14
CA LYS A 163 -5.84 11.32 -14.63
C LYS A 163 -4.46 11.34 -15.25
N PRO A 164 -3.70 10.23 -15.15
CA PRO A 164 -2.41 10.12 -15.84
C PRO A 164 -2.56 10.12 -17.34
#